data_0c308c2418c429ac26e01f661bd900bc
#
_entry.id   0c308c2418c429ac26e01f661bd900bc
#
_cell.length_a   1.000
_cell.length_b   1.000
_cell.length_c   1.000
_cell.angle_alpha   90.00
_cell.angle_beta   90.00
_cell.angle_gamma   90.00
#
_symmetry.space_group_name_H-M   'P 1'
#
loop_
_entity.id
_entity.type
_entity.pdbx_description
1 polymer ?
#
loop_
_entity_poly.entity_id
_entity_poly.type
_entity_poly.pdbx_seq_one_letter_code
_entity_poly.pdbx_strand_id
1 'polypeptide(L)'
;TQISQLVEGGLTVSLGHTNANFETCIAAFDAGARCVTHLFNGMSQLNNREPGLVGAAFVRDDVHASMIADGIHVHPAAIKTAIDAKGHNIFLISDSMSTAGSSIDGFELHGRWVDRDNGRLTLEDGTLAGADLDLTRAINVIQQDAGETASMAITRATRTPTELLKEKGQWGTLGAGVDTLMYIDNAMLGVKPLLTVLSGKTV
;
A
#
# COMPACT_ATOMS: atom_id res chain seq x y z
N THR A 1 1.67 11.96 -24.14
CA THR A 1 0.60 11.23 -23.43
C THR A 1 0.09 12.05 -22.24
N GLN A 2 -1.10 11.73 -21.67
CA GLN A 2 -1.56 12.33 -20.42
C GLN A 2 -0.55 12.09 -19.28
N ILE A 3 0.02 10.89 -19.20
CA ILE A 3 1.06 10.56 -18.21
C ILE A 3 2.25 11.51 -18.34
N SER A 4 2.78 11.72 -19.55
CA SER A 4 3.91 12.63 -19.75
C SER A 4 3.59 14.06 -19.31
N GLN A 5 2.39 14.56 -19.61
CA GLN A 5 1.95 15.90 -19.20
C GLN A 5 1.86 16.04 -17.66
N LEU A 6 1.34 15.02 -16.97
CA LEU A 6 1.27 15.01 -15.51
C LEU A 6 2.68 14.98 -14.88
N VAL A 7 3.57 14.17 -15.44
CA VAL A 7 4.97 14.05 -14.99
C VAL A 7 5.75 15.36 -15.24
N GLU A 8 5.58 15.99 -16.39
CA GLU A 8 6.14 17.30 -16.71
C GLU A 8 5.61 18.39 -15.75
N GLY A 9 4.36 18.26 -15.30
CA GLY A 9 3.77 19.10 -14.26
C GLY A 9 4.27 18.81 -12.84
N GLY A 10 5.23 17.89 -12.65
CA GLY A 10 5.82 17.55 -11.36
C GLY A 10 5.05 16.51 -10.54
N LEU A 11 4.04 15.85 -11.10
CA LEU A 11 3.23 14.87 -10.40
C LEU A 11 3.87 13.48 -10.44
N THR A 12 3.73 12.72 -9.36
CA THR A 12 4.02 11.29 -9.33
C THR A 12 2.80 10.52 -9.81
N VAL A 13 2.94 9.82 -10.93
CA VAL A 13 1.84 9.06 -11.55
C VAL A 13 1.87 7.62 -11.09
N SER A 14 0.72 7.13 -10.60
CA SER A 14 0.49 5.75 -10.20
C SER A 14 -0.55 5.09 -11.11
N LEU A 15 -0.28 3.86 -11.55
CA LEU A 15 -1.20 3.07 -12.36
C LEU A 15 -2.06 2.17 -11.47
N GLY A 16 -3.34 2.04 -11.77
CA GLY A 16 -4.28 1.16 -11.06
C GLY A 16 -5.62 1.08 -11.77
N HIS A 17 -6.51 0.20 -11.27
CA HIS A 17 -7.85 -0.03 -11.83
C HIS A 17 -7.87 -0.15 -13.36
N THR A 18 -7.04 -1.04 -13.90
CA THR A 18 -6.90 -1.22 -15.35
C THR A 18 -6.74 -2.69 -15.75
N ASN A 19 -7.32 -3.04 -16.89
CA ASN A 19 -7.08 -4.32 -17.57
C ASN A 19 -6.07 -4.19 -18.72
N ALA A 20 -5.23 -3.15 -18.70
CA ALA A 20 -4.20 -2.95 -19.71
C ALA A 20 -3.26 -4.15 -19.80
N ASN A 21 -2.83 -4.48 -20.99
CA ASN A 21 -1.84 -5.54 -21.21
C ASN A 21 -0.43 -5.07 -20.82
N PHE A 22 0.50 -6.01 -20.77
CA PHE A 22 1.89 -5.79 -20.37
C PHE A 22 2.55 -4.66 -21.15
N GLU A 23 2.47 -4.68 -22.49
CA GLU A 23 3.11 -3.69 -23.36
C GLU A 23 2.57 -2.27 -23.12
N THR A 24 1.27 -2.14 -22.91
CA THR A 24 0.64 -0.86 -22.56
C THR A 24 1.13 -0.33 -21.20
N CYS A 25 1.29 -1.23 -20.23
CA CYS A 25 1.80 -0.87 -18.91
C CYS A 25 3.28 -0.44 -18.97
N ILE A 26 4.11 -1.15 -19.74
CA ILE A 26 5.52 -0.76 -19.98
C ILE A 26 5.58 0.62 -20.64
N ALA A 27 4.77 0.86 -21.67
CA ALA A 27 4.72 2.17 -22.32
C ALA A 27 4.28 3.30 -21.37
N ALA A 28 3.41 3.01 -20.41
CA ALA A 28 3.01 3.95 -19.37
C ALA A 28 4.16 4.27 -18.39
N PHE A 29 4.96 3.27 -18.01
CA PHE A 29 6.18 3.48 -17.21
C PHE A 29 7.24 4.26 -18.01
N ASP A 30 7.42 3.97 -19.27
CA ASP A 30 8.34 4.72 -20.16
C ASP A 30 7.89 6.17 -20.33
N ALA A 31 6.57 6.43 -20.30
CA ALA A 31 6.00 7.78 -20.28
C ALA A 31 6.17 8.51 -18.93
N GLY A 32 6.72 7.85 -17.91
CA GLY A 32 7.09 8.44 -16.64
C GLY A 32 6.26 8.03 -15.43
N ALA A 33 5.28 7.13 -15.54
CA ALA A 33 4.64 6.55 -14.36
C ALA A 33 5.67 5.82 -13.49
N ARG A 34 5.55 5.93 -12.16
CA ARG A 34 6.56 5.40 -11.20
C ARG A 34 5.95 4.60 -10.05
N CYS A 35 4.64 4.37 -10.08
CA CYS A 35 3.96 3.63 -9.05
C CYS A 35 2.86 2.74 -9.60
N VAL A 36 2.52 1.69 -8.86
CA VAL A 36 1.32 0.87 -9.03
C VAL A 36 0.51 0.94 -7.75
N THR A 37 -0.78 1.26 -7.87
CA THR A 37 -1.73 1.38 -6.76
C THR A 37 -2.22 -0.01 -6.35
N HIS A 38 -2.24 -0.31 -5.04
CA HIS A 38 -2.76 -1.55 -4.42
C HIS A 38 -2.55 -2.81 -5.28
N LEU A 39 -1.26 -3.12 -5.50
CA LEU A 39 -0.80 -4.24 -6.34
C LEU A 39 -1.68 -5.50 -6.16
N PHE A 40 -2.03 -6.16 -7.25
CA PHE A 40 -2.96 -7.27 -7.42
C PHE A 40 -4.46 -6.90 -7.44
N ASN A 41 -4.87 -5.77 -6.87
CA ASN A 41 -6.29 -5.42 -6.76
C ASN A 41 -6.73 -4.54 -7.94
N GLY A 42 -7.88 -4.86 -8.54
CA GLY A 42 -8.46 -4.07 -9.62
C GLY A 42 -7.57 -3.90 -10.86
N MET A 43 -6.71 -4.88 -11.19
CA MET A 43 -5.77 -4.78 -12.31
C MET A 43 -5.56 -6.10 -13.04
N SER A 44 -4.95 -6.04 -14.23
CA SER A 44 -4.54 -7.22 -14.99
C SER A 44 -3.47 -8.00 -14.22
N GLN A 45 -3.73 -9.31 -14.04
CA GLN A 45 -2.93 -10.20 -13.21
C GLN A 45 -1.73 -10.79 -13.96
N LEU A 46 -0.76 -11.32 -13.21
CA LEU A 46 0.39 -12.03 -13.75
C LEU A 46 -0.02 -13.41 -14.28
N ASN A 47 -0.16 -13.51 -15.59
CA ASN A 47 -0.40 -14.78 -16.27
C ASN A 47 0.83 -15.17 -17.11
N ASN A 48 0.93 -16.44 -17.44
CA ASN A 48 2.11 -17.01 -18.14
C ASN A 48 2.33 -16.50 -19.57
N ARG A 49 1.31 -15.96 -20.24
CA ARG A 49 1.39 -15.43 -21.61
C ARG A 49 1.05 -13.95 -21.69
N GLU A 50 0.37 -13.41 -20.72
CA GLU A 50 0.04 -12.00 -20.59
C GLU A 50 0.28 -11.57 -19.15
N PRO A 51 1.48 -11.03 -18.86
CA PRO A 51 1.85 -10.71 -17.47
C PRO A 51 1.10 -9.54 -16.85
N GLY A 52 0.40 -8.74 -17.64
CA GLY A 52 -0.41 -7.64 -17.19
C GLY A 52 0.36 -6.56 -16.45
N LEU A 53 -0.38 -5.74 -15.68
CA LEU A 53 0.22 -4.67 -14.86
C LEU A 53 1.09 -5.25 -13.73
N VAL A 54 0.68 -6.37 -13.13
CA VAL A 54 1.46 -7.03 -12.07
C VAL A 54 2.84 -7.43 -12.59
N GLY A 55 2.91 -8.09 -13.75
CA GLY A 55 4.17 -8.49 -14.36
C GLY A 55 5.00 -7.31 -14.83
N ALA A 56 4.37 -6.28 -15.39
CA ALA A 56 5.04 -5.05 -15.78
C ALA A 56 5.67 -4.33 -14.57
N ALA A 57 4.99 -4.32 -13.42
CA ALA A 57 5.55 -3.80 -12.19
C ALA A 57 6.77 -4.61 -11.73
N PHE A 58 6.73 -5.94 -11.84
CA PHE A 58 7.81 -6.80 -11.35
C PHE A 58 9.11 -6.67 -12.14
N VAL A 59 9.04 -6.40 -13.46
CA VAL A 59 10.24 -6.26 -14.30
C VAL A 59 10.85 -4.85 -14.30
N ARG A 60 10.22 -3.89 -13.63
CA ARG A 60 10.65 -2.48 -13.59
C ARG A 60 11.19 -2.10 -12.22
N ASP A 61 12.51 -2.04 -12.08
CA ASP A 61 13.17 -1.67 -10.81
C ASP A 61 12.93 -0.21 -10.40
N ASP A 62 12.59 0.66 -11.36
CA ASP A 62 12.31 2.07 -11.14
C ASP A 62 10.84 2.37 -10.77
N VAL A 63 10.02 1.33 -10.61
CA VAL A 63 8.59 1.43 -10.29
C VAL A 63 8.33 0.91 -8.88
N HIS A 64 7.69 1.71 -8.05
CA HIS A 64 7.18 1.29 -6.74
C HIS A 64 5.80 0.65 -6.88
N ALA A 65 5.41 -0.14 -5.88
CA ALA A 65 4.05 -0.66 -5.81
C ALA A 65 3.52 -0.58 -4.38
N SER A 66 2.32 -0.03 -4.24
CA SER A 66 1.63 -0.03 -2.95
C SER A 66 0.91 -1.35 -2.71
N MET A 67 0.77 -1.74 -1.44
CA MET A 67 0.22 -3.03 -1.04
C MET A 67 -0.78 -2.88 0.11
N ILE A 68 -1.96 -3.46 -0.03
CA ILE A 68 -2.93 -3.66 1.06
C ILE A 68 -2.56 -4.97 1.75
N ALA A 69 -1.84 -4.88 2.88
CA ALA A 69 -1.36 -6.05 3.60
C ALA A 69 -2.28 -6.39 4.78
N ASP A 70 -3.49 -6.86 4.48
CA ASP A 70 -4.49 -7.26 5.47
C ASP A 70 -4.73 -8.78 5.53
N GLY A 71 -4.14 -9.54 4.60
CA GLY A 71 -4.37 -10.98 4.44
C GLY A 71 -5.71 -11.32 3.78
N ILE A 72 -6.51 -10.31 3.42
CA ILE A 72 -7.84 -10.43 2.79
C ILE A 72 -7.76 -10.04 1.32
N HIS A 73 -7.28 -8.83 1.02
CA HIS A 73 -7.09 -8.32 -0.34
C HIS A 73 -5.95 -9.02 -1.06
N VAL A 74 -4.90 -9.37 -0.31
CA VAL A 74 -3.74 -10.07 -0.84
C VAL A 74 -3.36 -11.20 0.12
N HIS A 75 -3.31 -12.42 -0.42
CA HIS A 75 -2.89 -13.59 0.35
C HIS A 75 -1.43 -13.43 0.83
N PRO A 76 -1.08 -13.82 2.06
CA PRO A 76 0.29 -13.64 2.61
C PRO A 76 1.40 -14.18 1.70
N ALA A 77 1.19 -15.32 1.05
CA ALA A 77 2.17 -15.86 0.10
C ALA A 77 2.39 -14.94 -1.13
N ALA A 78 1.33 -14.27 -1.61
CA ALA A 78 1.46 -13.29 -2.69
C ALA A 78 2.15 -12.00 -2.23
N ILE A 79 1.87 -11.56 -0.99
CA ILE A 79 2.59 -10.45 -0.34
C ILE A 79 4.09 -10.78 -0.30
N LYS A 80 4.46 -11.96 0.22
CA LYS A 80 5.86 -12.39 0.28
C LYS A 80 6.50 -12.44 -1.11
N THR A 81 5.82 -13.02 -2.10
CA THR A 81 6.33 -13.08 -3.48
C THR A 81 6.58 -11.67 -4.05
N ALA A 82 5.68 -10.73 -3.81
CA ALA A 82 5.85 -9.35 -4.26
C ALA A 82 7.03 -8.65 -3.57
N ILE A 83 7.19 -8.88 -2.27
CA ILE A 83 8.33 -8.36 -1.49
C ILE A 83 9.65 -8.93 -2.03
N ASP A 84 9.71 -10.24 -2.26
CA ASP A 84 10.90 -10.91 -2.81
C ASP A 84 11.24 -10.40 -4.22
N ALA A 85 10.23 -10.13 -5.06
CA ALA A 85 10.42 -9.65 -6.42
C ALA A 85 10.81 -8.17 -6.50
N LYS A 86 10.28 -7.32 -5.63
CA LYS A 86 10.41 -5.84 -5.70
C LYS A 86 11.33 -5.25 -4.63
N GLY A 87 11.73 -6.03 -3.65
CA GLY A 87 12.61 -5.56 -2.59
C GLY A 87 12.05 -4.33 -1.86
N HIS A 88 12.82 -3.26 -1.87
CA HIS A 88 12.47 -2.00 -1.20
C HIS A 88 11.33 -1.22 -1.86
N ASN A 89 10.98 -1.52 -3.11
CA ASN A 89 9.99 -0.76 -3.87
C ASN A 89 8.54 -1.14 -3.54
N ILE A 90 8.29 -2.05 -2.59
CA ILE A 90 6.96 -2.28 -2.00
C ILE A 90 6.78 -1.38 -0.79
N PHE A 91 5.66 -0.65 -0.74
CA PHE A 91 5.25 0.11 0.43
C PHE A 91 3.80 -0.19 0.83
N LEU A 92 3.49 0.02 2.10
CA LEU A 92 2.17 -0.29 2.66
C LEU A 92 1.23 0.89 2.51
N ILE A 93 -0.02 0.57 2.22
CA ILE A 93 -1.16 1.48 2.27
C ILE A 93 -2.28 0.84 3.08
N SER A 94 -3.13 1.65 3.66
CA SER A 94 -4.32 1.18 4.36
C SER A 94 -5.49 0.92 3.40
N ASP A 95 -5.63 1.76 2.38
CA ASP A 95 -6.85 1.79 1.54
C ASP A 95 -8.13 1.84 2.38
N SER A 96 -8.06 2.53 3.52
CA SER A 96 -9.07 2.51 4.58
C SER A 96 -10.36 3.18 4.16
N MET A 97 -11.45 2.57 4.59
CA MET A 97 -12.79 3.13 4.50
C MET A 97 -13.26 3.66 5.87
N SER A 98 -14.49 4.16 5.94
CA SER A 98 -15.07 4.83 7.11
C SER A 98 -15.11 3.98 8.39
N THR A 99 -14.95 2.67 8.27
CA THR A 99 -14.91 1.72 9.39
C THR A 99 -13.58 1.70 10.11
N ALA A 100 -12.48 2.05 9.45
CA ALA A 100 -11.15 1.96 10.03
C ALA A 100 -11.03 2.87 11.26
N GLY A 101 -10.57 2.30 12.37
CA GLY A 101 -10.46 3.02 13.64
C GLY A 101 -11.79 3.31 14.33
N SER A 102 -12.92 2.79 13.83
CA SER A 102 -14.24 2.96 14.41
C SER A 102 -14.87 1.63 14.82
N SER A 103 -16.00 1.69 15.54
CA SER A 103 -16.80 0.52 15.94
C SER A 103 -18.07 0.34 15.11
N ILE A 104 -18.23 1.05 13.99
CA ILE A 104 -19.41 0.89 13.12
C ILE A 104 -19.39 -0.44 12.38
N ASP A 105 -20.57 -1.04 12.21
CA ASP A 105 -20.73 -2.35 11.58
C ASP A 105 -20.83 -2.26 10.05
N GLY A 106 -20.88 -1.07 9.49
CA GLY A 106 -20.98 -0.83 8.05
C GLY A 106 -21.21 0.65 7.74
N PHE A 107 -21.27 0.97 6.47
CA PHE A 107 -21.52 2.33 5.99
C PHE A 107 -22.11 2.32 4.58
N GLU A 108 -22.68 3.44 4.17
CA GLU A 108 -23.20 3.63 2.81
C GLU A 108 -22.09 4.20 1.90
N LEU A 109 -21.87 3.56 0.75
CA LEU A 109 -20.96 3.98 -0.30
C LEU A 109 -21.72 4.11 -1.61
N HIS A 110 -21.91 5.33 -2.12
CA HIS A 110 -22.63 5.61 -3.38
C HIS A 110 -24.01 4.95 -3.47
N GLY A 111 -24.78 4.99 -2.38
CA GLY A 111 -26.12 4.40 -2.32
C GLY A 111 -26.15 2.88 -2.14
N ARG A 112 -25.02 2.25 -1.90
CA ARG A 112 -24.90 0.81 -1.60
C ARG A 112 -24.38 0.63 -0.19
N TRP A 113 -24.98 -0.31 0.55
CA TRP A 113 -24.51 -0.66 1.88
C TRP A 113 -23.25 -1.52 1.79
N VAL A 114 -22.26 -1.22 2.62
CA VAL A 114 -21.04 -2.00 2.81
C VAL A 114 -21.07 -2.59 4.21
N ASP A 115 -21.10 -3.90 4.30
CA ASP A 115 -21.03 -4.64 5.57
C ASP A 115 -19.57 -4.81 6.03
N ARG A 116 -19.38 -4.71 7.35
CA ARG A 116 -18.11 -5.01 8.01
C ARG A 116 -18.21 -6.32 8.77
N ASP A 117 -17.44 -7.30 8.35
CA ASP A 117 -17.33 -8.58 9.06
C ASP A 117 -15.88 -9.04 9.15
N ASN A 118 -15.37 -9.20 10.38
CA ASN A 118 -14.00 -9.70 10.67
C ASN A 118 -12.89 -9.00 9.89
N GLY A 119 -12.98 -7.66 9.73
CA GLY A 119 -12.02 -6.86 9.00
C GLY A 119 -12.17 -6.91 7.47
N ARG A 120 -13.24 -7.53 6.99
CA ARG A 120 -13.64 -7.56 5.58
C ARG A 120 -14.76 -6.56 5.37
N LEU A 121 -14.66 -5.76 4.32
CA LEU A 121 -15.71 -4.85 3.87
C LEU A 121 -16.29 -5.38 2.56
N THR A 122 -17.57 -5.69 2.55
CA THR A 122 -18.21 -6.30 1.38
C THR A 122 -19.51 -5.60 1.01
N LEU A 123 -19.72 -5.45 -0.27
CA LEU A 123 -21.03 -5.14 -0.85
C LEU A 123 -21.93 -6.38 -0.82
N GLU A 124 -23.23 -6.22 -1.03
CA GLU A 124 -24.22 -7.32 -1.05
C GLU A 124 -23.86 -8.45 -2.03
N ASP A 125 -23.15 -8.14 -3.11
CA ASP A 125 -22.71 -9.13 -4.10
C ASP A 125 -21.38 -9.82 -3.72
N GLY A 126 -20.84 -9.55 -2.52
CA GLY A 126 -19.58 -10.11 -2.01
C GLY A 126 -18.32 -9.40 -2.53
N THR A 127 -18.47 -8.37 -3.34
CA THR A 127 -17.33 -7.57 -3.82
C THR A 127 -16.69 -6.82 -2.65
N LEU A 128 -15.35 -6.85 -2.55
CA LEU A 128 -14.61 -6.04 -1.58
C LEU A 128 -14.74 -4.55 -1.91
N ALA A 129 -14.96 -3.72 -0.89
CA ALA A 129 -15.18 -2.28 -1.02
C ALA A 129 -14.18 -1.50 -0.17
N GLY A 130 -12.90 -1.54 -0.56
CA GLY A 130 -11.80 -0.98 0.22
C GLY A 130 -11.50 -1.81 1.47
N ALA A 131 -10.63 -1.32 2.34
CA ALA A 131 -10.10 -2.07 3.46
C ALA A 131 -10.54 -1.52 4.83
N ASP A 132 -10.70 -2.42 5.79
CA ASP A 132 -10.81 -2.11 7.22
C ASP A 132 -9.43 -2.29 7.86
N LEU A 133 -8.47 -1.51 7.42
CA LEU A 133 -7.06 -1.67 7.73
C LEU A 133 -6.43 -0.36 8.20
N ASP A 134 -5.67 -0.41 9.27
CA ASP A 134 -4.69 0.60 9.63
C ASP A 134 -3.25 0.11 9.32
N LEU A 135 -2.31 1.05 9.24
CA LEU A 135 -0.92 0.70 8.91
C LEU A 135 -0.23 -0.11 10.01
N THR A 136 -0.66 -0.01 11.26
CA THR A 136 -0.12 -0.84 12.35
C THR A 136 -0.47 -2.31 12.13
N ARG A 137 -1.72 -2.59 11.76
CA ARG A 137 -2.15 -3.95 11.40
C ARG A 137 -1.42 -4.44 10.16
N ALA A 138 -1.28 -3.62 9.12
CA ALA A 138 -0.52 -3.98 7.91
C ALA A 138 0.94 -4.36 8.22
N ILE A 139 1.62 -3.59 9.09
CA ILE A 139 2.96 -3.89 9.58
C ILE A 139 3.00 -5.27 10.27
N ASN A 140 2.02 -5.55 11.14
CA ASN A 140 1.94 -6.83 11.85
C ASN A 140 1.73 -8.00 10.90
N VAL A 141 0.86 -7.87 9.91
CA VAL A 141 0.62 -8.91 8.90
C VAL A 141 1.89 -9.27 8.14
N ILE A 142 2.63 -8.28 7.65
CA ILE A 142 3.86 -8.61 6.90
C ILE A 142 4.97 -9.17 7.77
N GLN A 143 5.02 -8.82 9.05
CA GLN A 143 5.95 -9.44 9.98
C GLN A 143 5.61 -10.91 10.25
N GLN A 144 4.35 -11.18 10.58
CA GLN A 144 3.91 -12.51 11.01
C GLN A 144 3.76 -13.48 9.85
N ASP A 145 3.19 -13.00 8.74
CA ASP A 145 2.74 -13.86 7.65
C ASP A 145 3.67 -13.84 6.43
N ALA A 146 4.45 -12.76 6.24
CA ALA A 146 5.44 -12.67 5.15
C ALA A 146 6.90 -12.74 5.64
N GLY A 147 7.14 -12.81 6.96
CA GLY A 147 8.46 -13.01 7.54
C GLY A 147 9.39 -11.79 7.50
N GLU A 148 8.83 -10.59 7.34
CA GLU A 148 9.61 -9.35 7.38
C GLU A 148 10.03 -8.99 8.81
N THR A 149 11.17 -8.32 8.95
CA THR A 149 11.57 -7.73 10.24
C THR A 149 10.71 -6.50 10.56
N ALA A 150 10.54 -6.18 11.86
CA ALA A 150 9.83 -4.98 12.29
C ALA A 150 10.39 -3.71 11.65
N SER A 151 11.71 -3.60 11.57
CA SER A 151 12.38 -2.45 10.94
C SER A 151 12.02 -2.29 9.47
N MET A 152 12.02 -3.37 8.69
CA MET A 152 11.64 -3.34 7.28
C MET A 152 10.15 -3.04 7.10
N ALA A 153 9.29 -3.65 7.91
CA ALA A 153 7.86 -3.42 7.89
C ALA A 153 7.50 -1.95 8.17
N ILE A 154 8.13 -1.33 9.17
CA ILE A 154 7.98 0.10 9.49
C ILE A 154 8.52 0.95 8.34
N THR A 155 9.67 0.60 7.76
CA THR A 155 10.24 1.32 6.61
C THR A 155 9.28 1.33 5.42
N ARG A 156 8.60 0.22 5.15
CA ARG A 156 7.58 0.14 4.07
C ARG A 156 6.36 1.02 4.33
N ALA A 157 6.03 1.29 5.58
CA ALA A 157 4.91 2.17 5.95
C ALA A 157 5.29 3.65 6.07
N THR A 158 6.60 3.97 6.05
CA THR A 158 7.09 5.33 6.34
C THR A 158 8.05 5.84 5.27
N ARG A 159 9.28 5.36 5.26
CA ARG A 159 10.35 5.87 4.40
C ARG A 159 10.11 5.56 2.92
N THR A 160 9.73 4.34 2.57
CA THR A 160 9.57 3.93 1.17
C THR A 160 8.55 4.81 0.41
N PRO A 161 7.35 5.14 0.94
CA PRO A 161 6.44 6.05 0.23
C PRO A 161 6.99 7.46 0.10
N THR A 162 7.80 7.97 1.04
CA THR A 162 8.41 9.30 0.91
C THR A 162 9.50 9.36 -0.14
N GLU A 163 10.25 8.28 -0.33
CA GLU A 163 11.24 8.16 -1.42
C GLU A 163 10.57 8.23 -2.80
N LEU A 164 9.40 7.61 -2.96
CA LEU A 164 8.60 7.71 -4.19
C LEU A 164 8.17 9.15 -4.47
N LEU A 165 7.73 9.88 -3.46
CA LEU A 165 7.24 11.25 -3.61
C LEU A 165 8.36 12.26 -3.85
N LYS A 166 9.64 11.86 -3.73
CA LYS A 166 10.83 12.74 -3.87
C LYS A 166 10.76 13.98 -2.97
N GLU A 167 10.07 13.86 -1.86
CA GLU A 167 9.96 14.92 -0.88
C GLU A 167 11.36 15.24 -0.30
N LYS A 168 11.78 16.48 -0.43
CA LYS A 168 13.03 16.98 0.15
C LYS A 168 12.83 17.28 1.64
N GLY A 169 12.59 16.23 2.43
CA GLY A 169 12.36 16.35 3.85
C GLY A 169 12.93 15.17 4.61
N GLN A 170 12.83 15.22 5.93
CA GLN A 170 13.18 14.11 6.81
C GLN A 170 11.99 13.18 7.08
N TRP A 171 11.01 13.16 6.17
CA TRP A 171 9.83 12.31 6.29
C TRP A 171 10.21 10.82 6.30
N GLY A 172 9.54 10.06 7.12
CA GLY A 172 9.77 8.63 7.23
C GLY A 172 11.07 8.24 7.94
N THR A 173 11.76 9.20 8.57
CA THR A 173 12.95 8.96 9.38
C THR A 173 12.83 9.61 10.74
N LEU A 174 13.43 9.00 11.77
CA LEU A 174 13.54 9.62 13.10
C LEU A 174 14.61 10.73 13.07
N GLY A 175 14.25 11.92 13.54
CA GLY A 175 15.17 13.02 13.62
C GLY A 175 14.65 14.18 14.48
N ALA A 176 15.54 15.08 14.92
CA ALA A 176 15.14 16.26 15.67
C ALA A 176 14.28 17.19 14.80
N GLY A 177 13.13 17.61 15.33
CA GLY A 177 12.24 18.56 14.66
C GLY A 177 11.28 17.94 13.64
N VAL A 178 11.20 16.62 13.56
CA VAL A 178 10.18 15.90 12.76
C VAL A 178 9.08 15.34 13.66
N ASP A 179 7.89 15.24 13.11
CA ASP A 179 6.79 14.53 13.77
C ASP A 179 7.12 13.04 13.81
N THR A 180 6.88 12.43 14.96
CA THR A 180 7.33 11.07 15.22
C THR A 180 6.21 10.24 15.82
N LEU A 181 6.04 9.04 15.27
CA LEU A 181 5.24 7.98 15.84
C LEU A 181 6.18 6.93 16.41
N MET A 182 6.08 6.64 17.70
CA MET A 182 6.87 5.59 18.35
C MET A 182 6.06 4.31 18.43
N TYR A 183 6.71 3.19 18.15
CA TYR A 183 6.13 1.86 18.18
C TYR A 183 6.81 1.00 19.24
N ILE A 184 6.04 0.10 19.84
CA ILE A 184 6.57 -1.02 20.62
C ILE A 184 6.59 -2.24 19.68
N ASP A 185 7.77 -2.82 19.48
CA ASP A 185 7.90 -4.15 18.92
C ASP A 185 7.93 -5.15 20.10
N ASN A 186 6.88 -5.94 20.20
CA ASN A 186 6.80 -7.04 21.13
C ASN A 186 6.46 -8.30 20.32
N ALA A 187 7.37 -9.27 20.32
CA ALA A 187 7.24 -10.54 19.59
C ALA A 187 5.91 -11.29 19.88
N MET A 188 5.27 -11.03 21.03
CA MET A 188 3.97 -11.62 21.38
C MET A 188 2.76 -10.74 21.02
N LEU A 189 2.93 -9.42 20.93
CA LEU A 189 1.86 -8.45 20.78
C LEU A 189 1.88 -7.70 19.43
N GLY A 190 2.96 -7.89 18.66
CA GLY A 190 3.20 -7.15 17.42
C GLY A 190 3.57 -5.68 17.65
N VAL A 191 3.55 -4.90 16.60
CA VAL A 191 3.83 -3.46 16.64
C VAL A 191 2.59 -2.70 17.10
N LYS A 192 2.76 -1.84 18.08
CA LYS A 192 1.70 -0.96 18.59
C LYS A 192 2.21 0.48 18.68
N PRO A 193 1.37 1.49 18.40
CA PRO A 193 1.75 2.86 18.63
C PRO A 193 1.94 3.08 20.14
N LEU A 194 3.08 3.64 20.53
CA LEU A 194 3.38 4.00 21.91
C LEU A 194 3.13 5.49 22.15
N LEU A 195 3.56 6.32 21.23
CA LEU A 195 3.53 7.76 21.34
C LEU A 195 3.47 8.38 19.95
N THR A 196 2.60 9.36 19.80
CA THR A 196 2.56 10.22 18.60
C THR A 196 3.00 11.62 18.98
N VAL A 197 3.92 12.20 18.23
CA VAL A 197 4.38 13.59 18.38
C VAL A 197 4.07 14.32 17.10
N LEU A 198 3.22 15.34 17.17
CA LEU A 198 2.88 16.23 16.06
C LEU A 198 3.29 17.65 16.42
N SER A 199 4.09 18.28 15.55
CA SER A 199 4.59 19.65 15.75
C SER A 199 5.20 19.87 17.14
N GLY A 200 5.92 18.86 17.64
CA GLY A 200 6.57 18.88 18.94
C GLY A 200 5.64 18.69 20.15
N LYS A 201 4.38 18.34 19.92
CA LYS A 201 3.41 18.04 20.98
C LYS A 201 3.03 16.57 20.97
N THR A 202 2.95 15.96 22.15
CA THR A 202 2.38 14.61 22.33
C THR A 202 0.88 14.66 22.08
N VAL A 203 0.37 13.72 21.30
CA VAL A 203 -1.05 13.57 20.94
C VAL A 203 -1.55 12.22 21.42
#